data_3b1cb96fc99d319dcdf56f9ce6a3308f
#
_entry.id   3b1cb96fc99d319dcdf56f9ce6a3308f
#
_cell.length_a   1.000
_cell.length_b   1.000
_cell.length_c   1.000
_cell.angle_alpha   90.00
_cell.angle_beta   90.00
_cell.angle_gamma   90.00
#
_symmetry.space_group_name_H-M   'P 1'
#
loop_
_entity.id
_entity.type
_entity.pdbx_description
1 polymer ?
#
loop_
_entity_poly.entity_id
_entity_poly.type
_entity_poly.pdbx_seq_one_letter_code
_entity_poly.pdbx_strand_id
1 'polypeptide(L)'
;MTIVVCAVRPDSRGTIMARSVDPLQPPAIRPSYLSAASDEQVLLSGTRHARRIFEAPPLARHSAAETMPGSTASSDDAIIDFMHRAGMNLHHPVGTCRMGEDPMAVVDSRLRVRGIAGLRVVDASVMPTVTTGNTNAPSIMIGEKGAAMIREDARAA
;
A
#
# COMPACT_ATOMS: atom_id res chain seq x y z
N MET A 1 0.79 4.15 24.98
CA MET A 1 0.96 3.03 24.01
C MET A 1 0.17 3.36 22.75
N THR A 2 0.59 2.84 21.58
CA THR A 2 -0.10 3.06 20.31
C THR A 2 -0.28 1.71 19.61
N ILE A 3 -1.48 1.44 19.09
CA ILE A 3 -1.74 0.37 18.13
C ILE A 3 -2.09 1.03 16.81
N VAL A 4 -1.42 0.62 15.73
CA VAL A 4 -1.73 1.06 14.38
C VAL A 4 -2.48 -0.05 13.65
N VAL A 5 -3.61 0.30 13.06
CA VAL A 5 -4.44 -0.60 12.27
C VAL A 5 -4.24 -0.26 10.79
N CYS A 6 -3.99 -1.25 9.96
CA CYS A 6 -3.86 -1.06 8.52
C CYS A 6 -4.55 -2.16 7.71
N ALA A 7 -5.09 -1.80 6.56
CA ALA A 7 -5.58 -2.75 5.57
C ALA A 7 -4.38 -3.28 4.77
N VAL A 8 -4.10 -4.58 4.86
CA VAL A 8 -2.91 -5.19 4.25
C VAL A 8 -3.09 -5.46 2.76
N ARG A 9 -4.33 -5.64 2.31
CA ARG A 9 -4.70 -5.85 0.89
C ARG A 9 -5.89 -4.97 0.53
N PRO A 10 -5.68 -3.64 0.40
CA PRO A 10 -6.77 -2.74 0.09
C PRO A 10 -7.34 -3.01 -1.31
N ASP A 11 -8.66 -2.83 -1.44
CA ASP A 11 -9.35 -2.85 -2.74
C ASP A 11 -9.36 -1.47 -3.40
N SER A 12 -9.20 -0.40 -2.63
CA SER A 12 -9.06 0.96 -3.15
C SER A 12 -7.91 1.08 -4.13
N ARG A 13 -8.14 1.76 -5.25
CA ARG A 13 -7.13 1.98 -6.31
C ARG A 13 -6.99 3.46 -6.61
N GLY A 14 -5.74 3.88 -6.70
CA GLY A 14 -5.37 5.23 -7.10
C GLY A 14 -4.71 5.28 -8.48
N THR A 15 -4.30 6.47 -8.86
CA THR A 15 -3.58 6.71 -10.12
C THR A 15 -2.38 7.63 -9.90
N ILE A 16 -1.35 7.43 -10.74
CA ILE A 16 -0.25 8.36 -10.94
C ILE A 16 -0.15 8.66 -12.43
N MET A 17 -0.13 9.94 -12.80
CA MET A 17 -0.12 10.36 -14.20
C MET A 17 0.85 11.51 -14.39
N ALA A 18 1.58 11.50 -15.52
CA ALA A 18 2.35 12.67 -15.94
C ALA A 18 1.41 13.84 -16.22
N ARG A 19 1.82 15.05 -15.85
CA ARG A 19 1.04 16.28 -16.09
C ARG A 19 1.45 16.99 -17.38
N SER A 20 2.70 16.77 -17.81
CA SER A 20 3.26 17.34 -19.02
C SER A 20 4.45 16.51 -19.51
N VAL A 21 5.09 16.94 -20.58
CA VAL A 21 6.35 16.37 -21.09
C VAL A 21 7.59 16.86 -20.34
N ASP A 22 7.45 17.86 -19.47
CA ASP A 22 8.53 18.32 -18.60
C ASP A 22 8.80 17.29 -17.49
N PRO A 23 9.97 16.61 -17.49
CA PRO A 23 10.29 15.58 -16.51
C PRO A 23 10.48 16.12 -15.09
N LEU A 24 10.65 17.43 -14.91
CA LEU A 24 10.80 18.08 -13.62
C LEU A 24 9.44 18.45 -12.99
N GLN A 25 8.36 18.42 -13.76
CA GLN A 25 7.03 18.68 -13.22
C GLN A 25 6.54 17.49 -12.40
N PRO A 26 6.19 17.68 -11.09
CA PRO A 26 5.66 16.60 -10.27
C PRO A 26 4.42 15.95 -10.88
N PRO A 27 4.28 14.62 -10.84
CA PRO A 27 3.12 13.92 -11.38
C PRO A 27 1.84 14.23 -10.60
N ALA A 28 0.69 13.98 -11.22
CA ALA A 28 -0.59 13.95 -10.54
C ALA A 28 -0.73 12.62 -9.78
N ILE A 29 -0.66 12.67 -8.46
CA ILE A 29 -0.83 11.51 -7.59
C ILE A 29 -2.22 11.58 -6.96
N ARG A 30 -3.04 10.56 -7.19
CA ARG A 30 -4.40 10.42 -6.64
C ARG A 30 -4.51 9.04 -5.96
N PRO A 31 -4.24 8.94 -4.66
CA PRO A 31 -4.21 7.65 -3.96
C PRO A 31 -5.60 7.01 -3.84
N SER A 32 -6.67 7.81 -3.74
CA SER A 32 -8.06 7.36 -3.56
C SER A 32 -8.21 6.40 -2.38
N TYR A 33 -7.55 6.69 -1.25
CA TYR A 33 -7.67 5.88 -0.04
C TYR A 33 -9.13 5.78 0.40
N LEU A 34 -9.52 4.62 0.91
CA LEU A 34 -10.87 4.32 1.42
C LEU A 34 -11.98 4.56 0.37
N SER A 35 -11.67 4.45 -0.91
CA SER A 35 -12.69 4.52 -1.97
C SER A 35 -13.51 3.24 -2.10
N ALA A 36 -13.04 2.13 -1.53
CA ALA A 36 -13.75 0.86 -1.45
C ALA A 36 -14.31 0.64 -0.05
N ALA A 37 -15.60 0.35 0.06
CA ALA A 37 -16.26 0.11 1.36
C ALA A 37 -15.66 -1.08 2.12
N SER A 38 -15.12 -2.08 1.42
CA SER A 38 -14.39 -3.20 2.03
C SER A 38 -13.22 -2.75 2.89
N ASP A 39 -12.47 -1.73 2.45
CA ASP A 39 -11.32 -1.21 3.20
C ASP A 39 -11.75 -0.52 4.50
N GLU A 40 -12.85 0.24 4.45
CA GLU A 40 -13.45 0.85 5.64
C GLU A 40 -13.87 -0.21 6.65
N GLN A 41 -14.52 -1.28 6.21
CA GLN A 41 -14.97 -2.37 7.09
C GLN A 41 -13.80 -3.11 7.75
N VAL A 42 -12.72 -3.35 7.01
CA VAL A 42 -11.49 -3.96 7.54
C VAL A 42 -10.89 -3.08 8.64
N LEU A 43 -10.73 -1.78 8.38
CA LEU A 43 -10.17 -0.85 9.36
C LEU A 43 -11.09 -0.64 10.56
N LEU A 44 -12.41 -0.58 10.37
CA LEU A 44 -13.39 -0.51 11.44
C LEU A 44 -13.29 -1.73 12.36
N SER A 45 -13.28 -2.93 11.78
CA SER A 45 -13.09 -4.17 12.52
C SER A 45 -11.76 -4.17 13.29
N GLY A 46 -10.68 -3.76 12.64
CA GLY A 46 -9.36 -3.65 13.26
C GLY A 46 -9.31 -2.66 14.42
N THR A 47 -9.97 -1.50 14.29
CA THR A 47 -10.07 -0.50 15.37
C THR A 47 -10.81 -1.06 16.58
N ARG A 48 -11.91 -1.77 16.36
CA ARG A 48 -12.64 -2.46 17.43
C ARG A 48 -11.77 -3.54 18.12
N HIS A 49 -10.96 -4.27 17.34
CA HIS A 49 -10.01 -5.23 17.92
C HIS A 49 -8.93 -4.54 18.74
N ALA A 50 -8.37 -3.44 18.27
CA ALA A 50 -7.39 -2.65 19.00
C ALA A 50 -7.93 -2.16 20.35
N ARG A 51 -9.18 -1.68 20.39
CA ARG A 51 -9.85 -1.29 21.65
C ARG A 51 -9.95 -2.45 22.62
N ARG A 52 -10.42 -3.63 22.17
CA ARG A 52 -10.49 -4.83 23.01
C ARG A 52 -9.12 -5.27 23.54
N ILE A 53 -8.06 -5.10 22.78
CA ILE A 53 -6.70 -5.38 23.23
C ILE A 53 -6.31 -4.44 24.36
N PHE A 54 -6.61 -3.14 24.27
CA PHE A 54 -6.32 -2.17 25.33
C PHE A 54 -7.17 -2.38 26.58
N GLU A 55 -8.38 -2.90 26.44
CA GLU A 55 -9.30 -3.23 27.55
C GLU A 55 -8.89 -4.52 28.29
N ALA A 56 -8.03 -5.35 27.71
CA ALA A 56 -7.57 -6.58 28.33
C ALA A 56 -6.80 -6.27 29.64
N PRO A 57 -7.06 -7.00 30.75
CA PRO A 57 -6.52 -6.67 32.07
C PRO A 57 -5.00 -6.44 32.15
N PRO A 58 -4.14 -7.18 31.39
CA PRO A 58 -2.71 -6.94 31.41
C PRO A 58 -2.31 -5.56 30.86
N LEU A 59 -3.09 -5.00 29.91
CA LEU A 59 -2.81 -3.71 29.27
C LEU A 59 -3.63 -2.58 29.90
N ALA A 60 -4.86 -2.83 30.30
CA ALA A 60 -5.77 -1.81 30.85
C ALA A 60 -5.15 -1.04 32.02
N ARG A 61 -4.39 -1.72 32.90
CA ARG A 61 -3.67 -1.11 34.02
C ARG A 61 -2.56 -0.11 33.61
N HIS A 62 -2.11 -0.17 32.36
CA HIS A 62 -1.07 0.69 31.81
C HIS A 62 -1.65 1.70 30.81
N SER A 63 -2.96 1.68 30.58
CA SER A 63 -3.67 2.55 29.63
C SER A 63 -4.47 3.60 30.39
N ALA A 64 -4.35 4.83 29.94
CA ALA A 64 -5.24 5.92 30.36
C ALA A 64 -6.43 6.02 29.36
N ALA A 65 -6.95 7.20 29.13
CA ALA A 65 -7.99 7.41 28.14
C ALA A 65 -7.44 7.24 26.70
N GLU A 66 -8.30 6.75 25.80
CA GLU A 66 -8.03 6.73 24.37
C GLU A 66 -7.93 8.17 23.83
N THR A 67 -6.82 8.48 23.16
CA THR A 67 -6.57 9.82 22.60
C THR A 67 -6.99 9.94 21.14
N MET A 68 -6.83 8.89 20.36
CA MET A 68 -7.22 8.81 18.95
C MET A 68 -7.75 7.41 18.61
N PRO A 69 -8.95 7.31 18.02
CA PRO A 69 -9.91 8.38 17.66
C PRO A 69 -10.55 9.10 18.86
N GLY A 70 -10.41 8.57 20.08
CA GLY A 70 -10.99 9.11 21.31
C GLY A 70 -12.39 8.55 21.60
N SER A 71 -12.83 8.72 22.86
CA SER A 71 -14.08 8.13 23.35
C SER A 71 -15.34 8.67 22.65
N THR A 72 -15.27 9.83 22.02
CA THR A 72 -16.38 10.41 21.25
C THR A 72 -16.65 9.69 19.93
N ALA A 73 -15.66 9.00 19.37
CA ALA A 73 -15.83 8.15 18.19
C ALA A 73 -16.32 6.76 18.59
N SER A 74 -17.54 6.67 19.11
CA SER A 74 -18.14 5.42 19.61
C SER A 74 -18.97 4.68 18.56
N SER A 75 -19.57 5.37 17.60
CA SER A 75 -20.31 4.78 16.49
C SER A 75 -19.39 4.43 15.31
N ASP A 76 -19.86 3.53 14.44
CA ASP A 76 -19.14 3.15 13.22
C ASP A 76 -18.91 4.36 12.32
N ASP A 77 -19.94 5.18 12.12
CA ASP A 77 -19.85 6.38 11.29
C ASP A 77 -18.80 7.37 11.84
N ALA A 78 -18.74 7.53 13.17
CA ALA A 78 -17.75 8.40 13.80
C ALA A 78 -16.32 7.86 13.67
N ILE A 79 -16.13 6.54 13.70
CA ILE A 79 -14.83 5.91 13.47
C ILE A 79 -14.44 6.04 11.99
N ILE A 80 -15.35 5.79 11.06
CA ILE A 80 -15.11 5.93 9.62
C ILE A 80 -14.78 7.39 9.27
N ASP A 81 -15.55 8.35 9.79
CA ASP A 81 -15.26 9.78 9.61
C ASP A 81 -13.85 10.16 10.16
N PHE A 82 -13.46 9.62 11.30
CA PHE A 82 -12.11 9.79 11.80
C PHE A 82 -11.06 9.22 10.83
N MET A 83 -11.29 8.03 10.26
CA MET A 83 -10.37 7.42 9.30
C MET A 83 -10.18 8.31 8.06
N HIS A 84 -11.24 8.88 7.52
CA HIS A 84 -11.16 9.81 6.38
C HIS A 84 -10.41 11.09 6.70
N ARG A 85 -10.55 11.62 7.92
CA ARG A 85 -9.88 12.86 8.33
C ARG A 85 -8.44 12.69 8.78
N ALA A 86 -8.12 11.58 9.43
CA ALA A 86 -6.84 11.37 10.12
C ALA A 86 -6.05 10.14 9.63
N GLY A 87 -6.60 9.38 8.68
CA GLY A 87 -5.92 8.23 8.09
C GLY A 87 -4.66 8.65 7.34
N MET A 88 -3.65 7.82 7.41
CA MET A 88 -2.38 8.01 6.69
C MET A 88 -1.92 6.72 6.06
N ASN A 89 -1.07 6.82 5.04
CA ASN A 89 -0.39 5.64 4.52
C ASN A 89 0.80 5.25 5.41
N LEU A 90 1.17 3.97 5.38
CA LEU A 90 2.35 3.45 6.08
C LEU A 90 3.57 3.32 5.15
N HIS A 91 3.61 4.11 4.08
CA HIS A 91 4.71 4.15 3.10
C HIS A 91 4.95 2.84 2.35
N HIS A 92 3.88 2.10 2.04
CA HIS A 92 3.92 0.85 1.29
C HIS A 92 3.10 0.88 -0.02
N PRO A 93 3.15 1.98 -0.84
CA PRO A 93 2.46 2.01 -2.12
C PRO A 93 3.11 1.05 -3.12
N VAL A 94 2.29 0.40 -3.93
CA VAL A 94 2.71 -0.55 -4.98
C VAL A 94 1.81 -0.41 -6.21
N GLY A 95 2.15 -1.09 -7.30
CA GLY A 95 1.23 -1.34 -8.42
C GLY A 95 1.21 -0.28 -9.51
N THR A 96 1.94 0.83 -9.38
CA THR A 96 1.94 1.89 -10.41
C THR A 96 2.63 1.47 -11.72
N CYS A 97 3.50 0.45 -11.68
CA CYS A 97 4.09 -0.22 -12.84
C CYS A 97 3.85 -1.74 -12.78
N ARG A 98 2.62 -2.15 -12.39
CA ARG A 98 2.33 -3.53 -12.07
C ARG A 98 2.71 -4.53 -13.17
N MET A 99 3.23 -5.68 -12.75
CA MET A 99 3.43 -6.81 -13.65
C MET A 99 2.11 -7.53 -13.93
N GLY A 100 2.02 -8.18 -15.10
CA GLY A 100 0.86 -8.98 -15.46
C GLY A 100 0.87 -9.40 -16.92
N GLU A 101 -0.12 -10.20 -17.30
CA GLU A 101 -0.32 -10.67 -18.67
C GLU A 101 -1.43 -9.90 -19.41
N ASP A 102 -2.23 -9.11 -18.69
CA ASP A 102 -3.31 -8.32 -19.27
C ASP A 102 -2.80 -7.04 -19.96
N PRO A 103 -3.60 -6.41 -20.83
CA PRO A 103 -3.18 -5.24 -21.62
C PRO A 103 -2.82 -4.00 -20.79
N MET A 104 -3.25 -3.94 -19.51
CA MET A 104 -2.96 -2.81 -18.62
C MET A 104 -1.69 -3.05 -17.78
N ALA A 105 -1.05 -4.21 -17.90
CA ALA A 105 0.22 -4.47 -17.23
C ALA A 105 1.34 -3.64 -17.86
N VAL A 106 2.13 -2.98 -17.02
CA VAL A 106 3.25 -2.13 -17.45
C VAL A 106 4.48 -2.97 -17.76
N VAL A 107 4.73 -4.00 -16.96
CA VAL A 107 5.88 -4.89 -17.17
C VAL A 107 5.44 -6.35 -17.29
N ASP A 108 6.25 -7.16 -17.96
CA ASP A 108 6.09 -8.61 -18.05
C ASP A 108 6.67 -9.33 -16.81
N SER A 109 6.61 -10.67 -16.80
CA SER A 109 7.16 -11.51 -15.73
C SER A 109 8.69 -11.43 -15.58
N ARG A 110 9.41 -10.86 -16.56
CA ARG A 110 10.84 -10.56 -16.49
C ARG A 110 11.11 -9.07 -16.19
N LEU A 111 10.09 -8.32 -15.73
CA LEU A 111 10.16 -6.90 -15.36
C LEU A 111 10.52 -5.97 -16.53
N ARG A 112 10.34 -6.41 -17.79
CA ARG A 112 10.58 -5.59 -18.98
C ARG A 112 9.35 -4.76 -19.28
N VAL A 113 9.55 -3.47 -19.57
CA VAL A 113 8.46 -2.57 -19.95
C VAL A 113 7.87 -2.98 -21.30
N ARG A 114 6.56 -3.15 -21.34
CA ARG A 114 5.85 -3.52 -22.57
C ARG A 114 5.93 -2.41 -23.60
N GLY A 115 6.27 -2.74 -24.83
CA GLY A 115 6.38 -1.81 -25.96
C GLY A 115 7.65 -0.95 -26.01
N ILE A 116 8.57 -1.08 -25.03
CA ILE A 116 9.84 -0.35 -25.02
C ILE A 116 10.99 -1.36 -24.81
N ALA A 117 11.83 -1.50 -25.82
CA ALA A 117 12.99 -2.39 -25.75
C ALA A 117 14.06 -1.82 -24.79
N GLY A 118 14.76 -2.71 -24.08
CA GLY A 118 15.89 -2.36 -23.22
C GLY A 118 15.53 -1.66 -21.89
N LEU A 119 14.24 -1.46 -21.58
CA LEU A 119 13.79 -0.80 -20.35
C LEU A 119 13.15 -1.80 -19.39
N ARG A 120 13.45 -1.65 -18.09
CA ARG A 120 12.83 -2.42 -17.00
C ARG A 120 12.42 -1.51 -15.86
N VAL A 121 11.43 -1.98 -15.07
CA VAL A 121 11.13 -1.44 -13.74
C VAL A 121 11.41 -2.52 -12.72
N VAL A 122 12.21 -2.20 -11.68
CA VAL A 122 12.71 -3.16 -10.70
C VAL A 122 12.58 -2.57 -9.29
N ASP A 123 11.36 -2.34 -8.85
CA ASP A 123 11.03 -1.79 -7.54
C ASP A 123 9.64 -2.25 -7.08
N ALA A 124 9.16 -1.72 -5.94
CA ALA A 124 7.86 -2.06 -5.38
C ALA A 124 6.67 -1.79 -6.30
N SER A 125 6.80 -0.89 -7.28
CA SER A 125 5.70 -0.53 -8.19
C SER A 125 5.27 -1.67 -9.10
N VAL A 126 6.13 -2.69 -9.29
CA VAL A 126 5.80 -3.86 -10.12
C VAL A 126 4.85 -4.85 -9.44
N MET A 127 4.69 -4.78 -8.10
CA MET A 127 3.76 -5.66 -7.37
C MET A 127 2.31 -5.38 -7.78
N PRO A 128 1.53 -6.38 -8.22
CA PRO A 128 0.12 -6.18 -8.60
C PRO A 128 -0.78 -5.81 -7.42
N THR A 129 -0.43 -6.28 -6.23
CA THR A 129 -1.12 -6.01 -4.96
C THR A 129 -0.11 -5.85 -3.84
N VAL A 130 -0.50 -5.16 -2.77
CA VAL A 130 0.32 -5.10 -1.56
C VAL A 130 0.44 -6.49 -0.97
N THR A 131 1.62 -6.85 -0.50
CA THR A 131 1.86 -8.11 0.22
C THR A 131 1.18 -8.09 1.60
N THR A 132 1.06 -9.25 2.25
CA THR A 132 0.44 -9.37 3.59
C THR A 132 1.33 -8.85 4.71
N GLY A 133 2.15 -7.87 4.44
CA GLY A 133 3.09 -7.25 5.38
C GLY A 133 3.79 -6.07 4.75
N ASN A 134 4.79 -5.55 5.44
CA ASN A 134 5.61 -4.44 4.97
C ASN A 134 6.34 -4.79 3.68
N THR A 135 6.50 -3.81 2.78
CA THR A 135 7.02 -4.04 1.42
C THR A 135 8.55 -4.04 1.32
N ASN A 136 9.29 -3.88 2.42
CA ASN A 136 10.75 -3.84 2.39
C ASN A 136 11.37 -5.15 1.87
N ALA A 137 11.03 -6.28 2.48
CA ALA A 137 11.57 -7.59 2.07
C ALA A 137 11.21 -7.96 0.61
N PRO A 138 9.95 -7.84 0.15
CA PRO A 138 9.63 -8.06 -1.26
C PRO A 138 10.32 -7.08 -2.21
N SER A 139 10.58 -5.82 -1.82
CA SER A 139 11.32 -4.88 -2.66
C SER A 139 12.78 -5.31 -2.85
N ILE A 140 13.43 -5.79 -1.79
CA ILE A 140 14.79 -6.36 -1.87
C ILE A 140 14.79 -7.58 -2.78
N MET A 141 13.84 -8.49 -2.61
CA MET A 141 13.69 -9.68 -3.45
C MET A 141 13.49 -9.35 -4.93
N ILE A 142 12.68 -8.32 -5.24
CA ILE A 142 12.49 -7.83 -6.60
C ILE A 142 13.80 -7.31 -7.18
N GLY A 143 14.58 -6.55 -6.40
CA GLY A 143 15.89 -6.06 -6.79
C GLY A 143 16.87 -7.18 -7.13
N GLU A 144 17.02 -8.17 -6.26
CA GLU A 144 17.88 -9.35 -6.46
C GLU A 144 17.46 -10.16 -7.69
N LYS A 145 16.14 -10.43 -7.82
CA LYS A 145 15.60 -11.19 -8.94
C LYS A 145 15.76 -10.43 -10.26
N GLY A 146 15.50 -9.13 -10.26
CA GLY A 146 15.71 -8.27 -11.43
C GLY A 146 17.15 -8.23 -11.89
N ALA A 147 18.10 -8.09 -10.96
CA ALA A 147 19.53 -8.15 -11.26
C ALA A 147 19.95 -9.51 -11.85
N ALA A 148 19.40 -10.60 -11.35
CA ALA A 148 19.66 -11.94 -11.91
C ALA A 148 19.14 -12.04 -13.36
N MET A 149 17.90 -11.60 -13.62
CA MET A 149 17.29 -11.60 -14.96
C MET A 149 18.08 -10.75 -15.96
N ILE A 150 18.58 -9.58 -15.55
CA ILE A 150 19.41 -8.71 -16.40
C ILE A 150 20.71 -9.41 -16.78
N ARG A 151 21.38 -10.07 -15.81
CA ARG A 151 22.61 -10.84 -16.08
C ARG A 151 22.39 -12.06 -17.00
N GLU A 152 21.24 -12.73 -16.86
CA GLU A 152 20.86 -13.83 -17.75
C GLU A 152 20.68 -13.34 -19.18
N ASP A 153 19.91 -12.27 -19.36
CA ASP A 153 19.62 -11.71 -20.70
C ASP A 153 20.91 -11.18 -21.38
N ALA A 154 21.81 -10.55 -20.61
CA ALA A 154 23.10 -10.09 -21.15
C ALA A 154 24.05 -11.21 -21.58
N ARG A 155 23.86 -12.44 -21.07
CA ARG A 155 24.67 -13.61 -21.50
C ARG A 155 24.08 -14.32 -22.70
N ALA A 156 22.78 -14.09 -22.96
CA ALA A 156 22.05 -14.69 -24.08
C ALA A 156 22.05 -13.82 -25.36
N ALA A 157 22.47 -12.58 -25.25
CA ALA A 157 22.60 -11.60 -26.35
C ALA A 157 23.99 -11.66 -26.98
#